data_beaadfce29131e08e222291b845115dd
#
_entry.id   beaadfce29131e08e222291b845115dd
#
_cell.length_a   1.000
_cell.length_b   1.000
_cell.length_c   1.000
_cell.angle_alpha   90.00
_cell.angle_beta   90.00
_cell.angle_gamma   90.00
#
_symmetry.space_group_name_H-M   'P 1'
#
loop_
_entity.id
_entity.type
_entity.pdbx_description
1 polymer ?
#
loop_
_entity_poly.entity_id
_entity_poly.type
_entity_poly.pdbx_seq_one_letter_code
_entity_poly.pdbx_strand_id
1 'polypeptide(L)'
;SGITFHQKLQDLKFSCCIGGIPSVSEELKSQYLTPLQLRGFDSAGILYGCIAGMDAWKDAGFIIDKNSPTDYDSGMVFGTGTSGIEKFREAIYKLDNQKVKRLGSTVVVQTMASGISAYLGGILGLGNQVTTNSSACSTGTEALLMGFDRVQSGKASRMLVGSCSDDGAYIWGGFDAMRVM
;
A
#
# COMPACT_ATOMS: atom_id res chain seq x y z
N SER A 1 -10.82 -20.00 6.33
CA SER A 1 -10.21 -19.57 5.07
C SER A 1 -10.41 -18.07 4.91
N GLY A 2 -9.41 -17.33 4.47
CA GLY A 2 -9.54 -15.91 4.12
C GLY A 2 -10.13 -15.68 2.73
N ILE A 3 -10.40 -16.75 1.97
CA ILE A 3 -11.02 -16.67 0.64
C ILE A 3 -12.52 -16.84 0.80
N THR A 4 -13.28 -15.90 0.26
CA THR A 4 -14.75 -15.85 0.36
C THR A 4 -15.39 -15.52 -0.98
N PHE A 5 -16.67 -15.81 -1.10
CA PHE A 5 -17.48 -15.39 -2.24
C PHE A 5 -17.81 -13.91 -2.15
N HIS A 6 -17.75 -13.21 -3.28
CA HIS A 6 -18.06 -11.78 -3.38
C HIS A 6 -19.21 -11.52 -4.35
N GLN A 7 -20.38 -11.14 -3.82
CA GLN A 7 -21.57 -10.85 -4.61
C GLN A 7 -21.30 -9.76 -5.67
N LYS A 8 -20.50 -8.73 -5.34
CA LYS A 8 -20.11 -7.65 -6.26
C LYS A 8 -19.44 -8.19 -7.55
N LEU A 9 -18.63 -9.25 -7.45
CA LEU A 9 -18.00 -9.87 -8.63
C LEU A 9 -19.03 -10.55 -9.51
N GLN A 10 -19.98 -11.26 -8.91
CA GLN A 10 -21.07 -11.90 -9.63
C GLN A 10 -21.94 -10.86 -10.36
N ASP A 11 -22.29 -9.77 -9.70
CA ASP A 11 -23.08 -8.67 -10.28
C ASP A 11 -22.36 -8.03 -11.47
N LEU A 12 -21.04 -7.95 -11.42
CA LEU A 12 -20.15 -7.47 -12.48
C LEU A 12 -19.84 -8.51 -13.55
N LYS A 13 -20.44 -9.72 -13.48
CA LYS A 13 -20.26 -10.81 -14.44
C LYS A 13 -18.85 -11.37 -14.54
N PHE A 14 -18.14 -11.42 -13.43
CA PHE A 14 -16.86 -12.13 -13.36
C PHE A 14 -17.06 -13.63 -13.55
N SER A 15 -16.08 -14.29 -14.16
CA SER A 15 -16.02 -15.76 -14.30
C SER A 15 -15.67 -16.42 -12.96
N CYS A 16 -14.81 -15.78 -12.17
CA CYS A 16 -14.46 -16.20 -10.81
C CYS A 16 -14.99 -15.17 -9.80
N CYS A 17 -15.78 -15.65 -8.83
CA CYS A 17 -16.45 -14.80 -7.84
C CYS A 17 -15.90 -14.99 -6.41
N ILE A 18 -14.75 -15.64 -6.26
CA ILE A 18 -14.08 -15.82 -4.97
C ILE A 18 -12.79 -15.00 -4.93
N GLY A 19 -12.44 -14.51 -3.75
CA GLY A 19 -11.21 -13.75 -3.54
C GLY A 19 -10.87 -13.59 -2.06
N GLY A 20 -9.62 -13.19 -1.78
CA GLY A 20 -9.16 -12.86 -0.44
C GLY A 20 -9.06 -11.35 -0.25
N ILE A 21 -9.83 -10.81 0.69
CA ILE A 21 -9.71 -9.41 1.13
C ILE A 21 -9.31 -9.43 2.60
N PRO A 22 -8.23 -8.75 3.00
CA PRO A 22 -7.84 -8.63 4.39
C PRO A 22 -8.95 -8.01 5.24
N SER A 23 -9.25 -8.62 6.37
CA SER A 23 -10.21 -8.05 7.32
C SER A 23 -9.50 -7.02 8.20
N VAL A 24 -9.73 -5.74 7.91
CA VAL A 24 -9.15 -4.63 8.66
C VAL A 24 -10.28 -3.86 9.34
N SER A 25 -10.50 -4.14 10.63
CA SER A 25 -11.52 -3.47 11.43
C SER A 25 -11.12 -2.01 11.74
N GLU A 26 -12.09 -1.18 12.13
CA GLU A 26 -11.82 0.20 12.53
C GLU A 26 -10.95 0.25 13.81
N GLU A 27 -11.11 -0.73 14.71
CA GLU A 27 -10.27 -0.88 15.90
C GLU A 27 -8.81 -1.14 15.48
N LEU A 28 -8.59 -2.04 14.52
CA LEU A 28 -7.25 -2.33 14.01
C LEU A 28 -6.63 -1.10 13.37
N LYS A 29 -7.36 -0.38 12.52
CA LYS A 29 -6.88 0.87 11.91
C LYS A 29 -6.47 1.89 12.96
N SER A 30 -7.27 2.06 14.01
CA SER A 30 -7.01 3.03 15.08
C SER A 30 -5.80 2.71 15.96
N GLN A 31 -5.34 1.45 15.98
CA GLN A 31 -4.09 1.06 16.65
C GLN A 31 -2.83 1.56 15.93
N TYR A 32 -2.91 1.78 14.63
CA TYR A 32 -1.77 2.15 13.79
C TYR A 32 -1.83 3.59 13.29
N LEU A 33 -3.02 4.09 12.97
CA LEU A 33 -3.21 5.35 12.29
C LEU A 33 -4.16 6.25 13.08
N THR A 34 -3.83 7.53 13.12
CA THR A 34 -4.71 8.54 13.75
C THR A 34 -5.92 8.82 12.87
N PRO A 35 -7.04 9.33 13.43
CA PRO A 35 -8.21 9.74 12.65
C PRO A 35 -7.86 10.74 11.52
N LEU A 36 -6.87 11.60 11.74
CA LEU A 36 -6.40 12.55 10.73
C LEU A 36 -5.71 11.84 9.56
N GLN A 37 -4.88 10.83 9.83
CA GLN A 37 -4.22 10.03 8.80
C GLN A 37 -5.23 9.18 8.00
N LEU A 38 -6.27 8.69 8.66
CA LEU A 38 -7.32 7.89 8.02
C LEU A 38 -8.30 8.74 7.19
N ARG A 39 -8.33 10.04 7.40
CA ARG A 39 -9.27 10.92 6.70
C ARG A 39 -9.02 10.95 5.19
N GLY A 40 -10.00 10.48 4.42
CA GLY A 40 -9.91 10.42 2.96
C GLY A 40 -8.90 9.39 2.45
N PHE A 41 -8.58 8.38 3.27
CA PHE A 41 -7.69 7.28 2.92
C PHE A 41 -8.52 6.14 2.31
N ASP A 42 -8.47 6.01 0.99
CA ASP A 42 -9.31 5.07 0.22
C ASP A 42 -8.49 4.03 -0.55
N SER A 43 -7.15 4.15 -0.56
CA SER A 43 -6.29 3.12 -1.17
C SER A 43 -6.10 1.95 -0.20
N ALA A 44 -6.78 0.84 -0.47
CA ALA A 44 -6.71 -0.37 0.35
C ALA A 44 -5.27 -0.92 0.43
N GLY A 45 -4.57 -0.98 -0.71
CA GLY A 45 -3.21 -1.49 -0.77
C GLY A 45 -2.22 -0.68 0.07
N ILE A 46 -2.31 0.65 0.04
CA ILE A 46 -1.46 1.50 0.89
C ILE A 46 -1.79 1.28 2.37
N LEU A 47 -3.08 1.16 2.72
CA LEU A 47 -3.49 0.88 4.10
C LEU A 47 -2.92 -0.45 4.60
N TYR A 48 -3.04 -1.52 3.82
CA TYR A 48 -2.50 -2.83 4.16
C TYR A 48 -0.98 -2.79 4.30
N GLY A 49 -0.30 -2.12 3.37
CA GLY A 49 1.15 -1.95 3.42
C GLY A 49 1.61 -1.15 4.64
N CYS A 50 0.90 -0.10 5.02
CA CYS A 50 1.20 0.68 6.22
C CYS A 50 1.06 -0.18 7.49
N ILE A 51 -0.04 -0.91 7.66
CA ILE A 51 -0.26 -1.77 8.83
C ILE A 51 0.80 -2.86 8.90
N ALA A 52 1.00 -3.60 7.81
CA ALA A 52 1.98 -4.69 7.76
C ALA A 52 3.41 -4.19 7.98
N GLY A 53 3.78 -3.05 7.40
CA GLY A 53 5.11 -2.46 7.59
C GLY A 53 5.36 -1.96 9.02
N MET A 54 4.35 -1.35 9.65
CA MET A 54 4.44 -0.95 11.05
C MET A 54 4.49 -2.16 11.99
N ASP A 55 3.77 -3.24 11.69
CA ASP A 55 3.84 -4.49 12.45
C ASP A 55 5.23 -5.11 12.36
N ALA A 56 5.77 -5.24 11.14
CA ALA A 56 7.09 -5.77 10.92
C ALA A 56 8.18 -4.94 11.65
N TRP A 57 8.02 -3.59 11.65
CA TRP A 57 8.91 -2.69 12.36
C TRP A 57 8.90 -2.92 13.86
N LYS A 58 7.71 -3.05 14.47
CA LYS A 58 7.54 -3.35 15.89
C LYS A 58 8.04 -4.76 16.25
N ASP A 59 7.74 -5.76 15.42
CA ASP A 59 8.18 -7.15 15.61
C ASP A 59 9.70 -7.27 15.60
N ALA A 60 10.38 -6.45 14.80
CA ALA A 60 11.84 -6.31 14.80
C ALA A 60 12.40 -5.56 16.02
N GLY A 61 11.57 -5.16 16.97
CA GLY A 61 11.97 -4.49 18.22
C GLY A 61 12.15 -2.97 18.09
N PHE A 62 11.73 -2.34 16.99
CA PHE A 62 11.86 -0.89 16.81
C PHE A 62 10.61 -0.14 17.28
N ILE A 63 10.84 1.05 17.86
CA ILE A 63 9.77 1.92 18.34
C ILE A 63 9.34 2.88 17.22
N ILE A 64 8.05 3.12 17.11
CA ILE A 64 7.48 4.16 16.24
C ILE A 64 7.21 5.39 17.11
N ASP A 65 8.07 6.40 17.01
CA ASP A 65 7.91 7.66 17.74
C ASP A 65 8.01 8.85 16.76
N LYS A 66 6.91 9.60 16.67
CA LYS A 66 6.80 10.78 15.78
C LYS A 66 7.70 11.94 16.17
N ASN A 67 8.21 11.95 17.41
CA ASN A 67 9.10 12.99 17.92
C ASN A 67 10.59 12.60 17.77
N SER A 68 10.88 11.39 17.37
CA SER A 68 12.24 10.95 17.10
C SER A 68 12.82 11.70 15.89
N PRO A 69 14.12 12.02 15.91
CA PRO A 69 14.79 12.56 14.72
C PRO A 69 14.75 11.53 13.58
N THR A 70 14.92 12.03 12.35
CA THR A 70 14.99 11.17 11.17
C THR A 70 16.11 10.15 11.29
N ASP A 71 15.79 8.87 11.06
CA ASP A 71 16.74 7.75 11.15
C ASP A 71 17.44 7.53 9.79
N TYR A 72 18.63 8.08 9.64
CA TYR A 72 19.43 7.96 8.42
C TYR A 72 20.11 6.60 8.23
N ASP A 73 20.10 5.73 9.23
CA ASP A 73 20.62 4.35 9.16
C ASP A 73 19.57 3.36 8.68
N SER A 74 18.30 3.76 8.68
CA SER A 74 17.17 2.94 8.26
C SER A 74 16.57 3.44 6.96
N GLY A 75 16.36 2.50 6.04
CA GLY A 75 15.70 2.75 4.76
C GLY A 75 14.53 1.82 4.49
N MET A 76 13.93 1.98 3.32
CA MET A 76 12.79 1.17 2.88
C MET A 76 12.79 0.97 1.37
N VAL A 77 12.46 -0.25 0.95
CA VAL A 77 11.98 -0.56 -0.39
C VAL A 77 10.63 -1.26 -0.26
N PHE A 78 9.56 -0.55 -0.61
CA PHE A 78 8.21 -1.10 -0.48
C PHE A 78 7.46 -0.91 -1.79
N GLY A 79 7.27 -2.01 -2.51
CA GLY A 79 6.79 -1.98 -3.87
C GLY A 79 5.29 -2.18 -4.04
N THR A 80 4.81 -1.86 -5.22
CA THR A 80 3.44 -2.16 -5.65
C THR A 80 3.37 -2.33 -7.16
N GLY A 81 2.59 -3.30 -7.62
CA GLY A 81 2.24 -3.43 -9.03
C GLY A 81 1.22 -2.36 -9.44
N THR A 82 0.19 -2.17 -8.60
CA THR A 82 -0.86 -1.16 -8.76
C THR A 82 -1.39 -0.75 -7.39
N SER A 83 -1.69 0.53 -7.22
CA SER A 83 -2.30 1.03 -5.99
C SER A 83 -3.17 2.26 -6.27
N GLY A 84 -4.19 2.49 -5.44
CA GLY A 84 -5.06 3.65 -5.53
C GLY A 84 -6.08 3.61 -6.66
N ILE A 85 -6.41 2.46 -7.21
CA ILE A 85 -7.29 2.34 -8.39
C ILE A 85 -8.71 2.84 -8.08
N GLU A 86 -9.28 2.50 -6.92
CA GLU A 86 -10.60 3.03 -6.52
C GLU A 86 -10.55 4.56 -6.36
N LYS A 87 -9.48 5.09 -5.78
CA LYS A 87 -9.27 6.52 -5.63
C LYS A 87 -9.10 7.22 -6.98
N PHE A 88 -8.39 6.61 -7.90
CA PHE A 88 -8.20 7.12 -9.26
C PHE A 88 -9.52 7.13 -10.04
N ARG A 89 -10.30 6.05 -9.94
CA ARG A 89 -11.65 5.97 -10.52
C ARG A 89 -12.57 7.08 -9.99
N GLU A 90 -12.58 7.31 -8.67
CA GLU A 90 -13.33 8.41 -8.07
C GLU A 90 -12.88 9.77 -8.60
N ALA A 91 -11.56 9.95 -8.76
CA ALA A 91 -10.99 11.18 -9.30
C ALA A 91 -11.42 11.43 -10.75
N ILE A 92 -11.36 10.40 -11.61
CA ILE A 92 -11.84 10.47 -13.00
C ILE A 92 -13.32 10.90 -13.02
N TYR A 93 -14.19 10.23 -12.25
CA TYR A 93 -15.61 10.57 -12.17
C TYR A 93 -15.84 12.03 -11.76
N LYS A 94 -15.07 12.52 -10.77
CA LYS A 94 -15.16 13.93 -10.33
C LYS A 94 -14.72 14.90 -11.43
N LEU A 95 -13.65 14.57 -12.16
CA LEU A 95 -13.14 15.39 -13.27
C LEU A 95 -14.15 15.46 -14.42
N ASP A 96 -14.68 14.32 -14.85
CA ASP A 96 -15.68 14.24 -15.92
C ASP A 96 -16.95 15.05 -15.59
N ASN A 97 -17.28 15.14 -14.30
CA ASN A 97 -18.39 15.95 -13.79
C ASN A 97 -17.99 17.38 -13.37
N GLN A 98 -16.84 17.89 -13.82
CA GLN A 98 -16.35 19.26 -13.55
C GLN A 98 -16.23 19.61 -12.05
N LYS A 99 -15.92 18.61 -11.23
CA LYS A 99 -15.81 18.74 -9.76
C LYS A 99 -14.36 18.71 -9.27
N VAL A 100 -13.40 19.28 -10.01
CA VAL A 100 -11.97 19.25 -9.69
C VAL A 100 -11.67 19.73 -8.25
N LYS A 101 -12.37 20.75 -7.77
CA LYS A 101 -12.21 21.27 -6.39
C LYS A 101 -12.63 20.28 -5.29
N ARG A 102 -13.30 19.18 -5.64
CA ARG A 102 -13.76 18.13 -4.73
C ARG A 102 -12.86 16.89 -4.75
N LEU A 103 -11.74 16.92 -5.45
CA LEU A 103 -10.80 15.79 -5.52
C LEU A 103 -10.21 15.45 -4.14
N GLY A 104 -9.90 16.47 -3.34
CA GLY A 104 -9.22 16.31 -2.06
C GLY A 104 -7.70 16.32 -2.21
N SER A 105 -7.00 16.65 -1.11
CA SER A 105 -5.56 16.85 -1.09
C SER A 105 -4.76 15.53 -1.15
N THR A 106 -5.39 14.39 -0.88
CA THR A 106 -4.70 13.09 -0.80
C THR A 106 -4.76 12.28 -2.10
N VAL A 107 -5.45 12.76 -3.15
CA VAL A 107 -5.60 12.03 -4.41
C VAL A 107 -4.25 11.66 -5.00
N VAL A 108 -3.34 12.64 -5.14
CA VAL A 108 -2.04 12.42 -5.79
C VAL A 108 -1.24 11.35 -5.04
N VAL A 109 -1.08 11.50 -3.72
CA VAL A 109 -0.28 10.55 -2.95
C VAL A 109 -0.91 9.15 -2.88
N GLN A 110 -2.23 9.04 -2.99
CA GLN A 110 -2.89 7.73 -2.99
C GLN A 110 -2.92 7.05 -4.37
N THR A 111 -2.69 7.78 -5.44
CA THR A 111 -2.72 7.22 -6.81
C THR A 111 -1.33 7.05 -7.43
N MET A 112 -0.30 7.62 -6.85
CA MET A 112 1.07 7.41 -7.31
C MET A 112 1.67 6.12 -6.73
N ALA A 113 2.51 5.42 -7.49
CA ALA A 113 3.16 4.18 -7.07
C ALA A 113 3.98 4.34 -5.77
N SER A 114 4.60 5.51 -5.57
CA SER A 114 5.36 5.84 -4.37
C SER A 114 4.51 6.25 -3.16
N GLY A 115 3.18 6.15 -3.25
CA GLY A 115 2.28 6.51 -2.14
C GLY A 115 2.57 5.73 -0.86
N ILE A 116 2.79 4.41 -0.96
CA ILE A 116 3.15 3.60 0.21
C ILE A 116 4.45 4.08 0.86
N SER A 117 5.47 4.41 0.07
CA SER A 117 6.74 4.92 0.59
C SER A 117 6.58 6.29 1.25
N ALA A 118 5.73 7.15 0.70
CA ALA A 118 5.43 8.45 1.29
C ALA A 118 4.73 8.34 2.65
N TYR A 119 3.71 7.47 2.75
CA TYR A 119 2.99 7.27 4.01
C TYR A 119 3.85 6.54 5.05
N LEU A 120 4.32 5.34 4.73
CA LEU A 120 5.01 4.47 5.68
C LEU A 120 6.38 5.01 6.07
N GLY A 121 7.15 5.52 5.11
CA GLY A 121 8.46 6.14 5.38
C GLY A 121 8.34 7.37 6.27
N GLY A 122 7.30 8.19 6.05
CA GLY A 122 6.99 9.33 6.90
C GLY A 122 6.55 8.95 8.31
N ILE A 123 5.74 7.89 8.47
CA ILE A 123 5.30 7.39 9.78
C ILE A 123 6.49 6.86 10.59
N LEU A 124 7.40 6.13 9.94
CA LEU A 124 8.56 5.51 10.57
C LEU A 124 9.76 6.45 10.71
N GLY A 125 9.73 7.64 10.12
CA GLY A 125 10.82 8.62 10.18
C GLY A 125 12.10 8.16 9.48
N LEU A 126 11.98 7.39 8.39
CA LEU A 126 13.13 6.81 7.68
C LEU A 126 13.85 7.87 6.83
N GLY A 127 15.16 7.96 6.93
CA GLY A 127 15.99 8.97 6.27
C GLY A 127 17.04 8.42 5.30
N ASN A 128 17.21 7.10 5.24
CA ASN A 128 18.05 6.46 4.23
C ASN A 128 17.29 6.37 2.90
N GLN A 129 17.57 5.42 2.03
CA GLN A 129 16.79 5.22 0.81
C GLN A 129 15.35 4.84 1.17
N VAL A 130 14.39 5.66 0.78
CA VAL A 130 12.95 5.38 0.88
C VAL A 130 12.39 5.41 -0.54
N THR A 131 12.10 4.24 -1.09
CA THR A 131 11.73 4.08 -2.49
C THR A 131 10.69 3.01 -2.70
N THR A 132 10.09 3.03 -3.88
CA THR A 132 9.13 2.03 -4.35
C THR A 132 9.65 1.40 -5.64
N ASN A 133 9.60 0.08 -5.72
CA ASN A 133 9.81 -0.67 -6.95
C ASN A 133 8.48 -1.20 -7.52
N SER A 134 8.49 -1.61 -8.77
CA SER A 134 7.35 -2.23 -9.43
C SER A 134 7.82 -3.22 -10.48
N SER A 135 7.65 -4.50 -10.20
CA SER A 135 8.03 -5.64 -11.06
C SER A 135 6.88 -6.64 -11.13
N ALA A 136 5.65 -6.14 -11.21
CA ALA A 136 4.43 -6.96 -11.23
C ALA A 136 4.42 -7.99 -10.09
N CYS A 137 4.23 -9.27 -10.40
CA CYS A 137 4.17 -10.36 -9.40
C CYS A 137 5.49 -10.58 -8.65
N SER A 138 6.62 -10.09 -9.16
CA SER A 138 7.95 -10.21 -8.57
C SER A 138 8.34 -9.04 -7.66
N THR A 139 7.46 -8.05 -7.50
CA THR A 139 7.75 -6.79 -6.79
C THR A 139 8.30 -7.02 -5.37
N GLY A 140 7.67 -7.92 -4.61
CA GLY A 140 8.13 -8.23 -3.24
C GLY A 140 9.48 -8.91 -3.20
N THR A 141 9.76 -9.82 -4.13
CA THR A 141 11.06 -10.50 -4.23
C THR A 141 12.16 -9.50 -4.60
N GLU A 142 11.88 -8.61 -5.55
CA GLU A 142 12.84 -7.57 -5.95
C GLU A 142 13.11 -6.59 -4.80
N ALA A 143 12.08 -6.20 -4.03
CA ALA A 143 12.25 -5.36 -2.86
C ALA A 143 13.22 -6.00 -1.84
N LEU A 144 13.09 -7.33 -1.61
CA LEU A 144 14.01 -8.09 -0.76
C LEU A 144 15.45 -8.03 -1.28
N LEU A 145 15.66 -8.26 -2.57
CA LEU A 145 17.00 -8.19 -3.18
C LEU A 145 17.61 -6.81 -3.04
N MET A 146 16.85 -5.76 -3.35
CA MET A 146 17.30 -4.37 -3.22
C MET A 146 17.67 -4.00 -1.78
N GLY A 147 16.86 -4.44 -0.80
CA GLY A 147 17.14 -4.21 0.62
C GLY A 147 18.38 -4.98 1.11
N PHE A 148 18.51 -6.24 0.69
CA PHE A 148 19.68 -7.08 0.98
C PHE A 148 20.97 -6.43 0.46
N ASP A 149 21.00 -6.05 -0.82
CA ASP A 149 22.16 -5.42 -1.44
C ASP A 149 22.57 -4.13 -0.72
N ARG A 150 21.59 -3.37 -0.27
CA ARG A 150 21.86 -2.10 0.41
C ARG A 150 22.48 -2.32 1.79
N VAL A 151 21.99 -3.28 2.57
CA VAL A 151 22.58 -3.65 3.85
C VAL A 151 23.94 -4.31 3.67
N GLN A 152 24.07 -5.27 2.74
CA GLN A 152 25.31 -5.95 2.44
C GLN A 152 26.43 -5.00 2.01
N SER A 153 26.09 -3.97 1.23
CA SER A 153 27.06 -2.93 0.80
C SER A 153 27.38 -1.89 1.86
N GLY A 154 26.84 -2.00 3.06
CA GLY A 154 27.07 -1.07 4.18
C GLY A 154 26.42 0.32 3.98
N LYS A 155 25.49 0.48 3.02
CA LYS A 155 24.81 1.75 2.75
C LYS A 155 23.63 2.02 3.67
N ALA A 156 23.15 1.02 4.37
CA ALA A 156 22.14 1.12 5.43
C ALA A 156 22.40 0.06 6.48
N SER A 157 22.09 0.37 7.74
CA SER A 157 22.17 -0.62 8.83
C SER A 157 20.97 -1.57 8.81
N ARG A 158 19.82 -1.11 8.29
CA ARG A 158 18.59 -1.89 8.18
C ARG A 158 17.69 -1.36 7.07
N MET A 159 16.90 -2.27 6.52
CA MET A 159 15.94 -1.96 5.47
C MET A 159 14.60 -2.61 5.75
N LEU A 160 13.53 -1.83 5.76
CA LEU A 160 12.17 -2.37 5.69
C LEU A 160 11.86 -2.69 4.23
N VAL A 161 11.52 -3.94 3.95
CA VAL A 161 11.22 -4.40 2.59
C VAL A 161 9.87 -5.08 2.52
N GLY A 162 9.14 -4.84 1.43
CA GLY A 162 7.84 -5.45 1.25
C GLY A 162 7.14 -5.04 -0.04
N SER A 163 5.92 -5.50 -0.16
CA SER A 163 5.02 -5.09 -1.25
C SER A 163 3.57 -5.10 -0.81
N CYS A 164 2.76 -4.28 -1.44
CA CYS A 164 1.32 -4.24 -1.24
C CYS A 164 0.59 -4.09 -2.57
N SER A 165 -0.70 -4.38 -2.56
CA SER A 165 -1.57 -4.22 -3.73
C SER A 165 -2.97 -3.88 -3.26
N ASP A 166 -3.70 -3.13 -4.07
CA ASP A 166 -5.14 -2.99 -3.88
C ASP A 166 -5.85 -4.33 -4.12
N ASP A 167 -7.05 -4.44 -3.59
CA ASP A 167 -7.97 -5.54 -3.82
C ASP A 167 -9.21 -5.10 -4.64
N GLY A 168 -10.05 -6.07 -4.97
CA GLY A 168 -11.37 -5.82 -5.50
C GLY A 168 -11.48 -5.80 -7.03
N ALA A 169 -12.70 -5.56 -7.49
CA ALA A 169 -13.11 -5.80 -8.87
C ALA A 169 -12.29 -5.07 -9.93
N TYR A 170 -11.84 -3.85 -9.65
CA TYR A 170 -11.13 -3.04 -10.66
C TYR A 170 -9.66 -3.45 -10.84
N ILE A 171 -9.10 -4.19 -9.88
CA ILE A 171 -7.81 -4.88 -10.03
C ILE A 171 -8.03 -6.25 -10.65
N TRP A 172 -8.95 -7.03 -10.07
CA TRP A 172 -9.16 -8.43 -10.43
C TRP A 172 -9.75 -8.62 -11.82
N GLY A 173 -10.50 -7.63 -12.34
CA GLY A 173 -11.12 -7.72 -13.67
C GLY A 173 -10.13 -7.98 -14.81
N GLY A 174 -8.92 -7.45 -14.73
CA GLY A 174 -7.87 -7.76 -15.69
C GLY A 174 -7.42 -9.22 -15.61
N PHE A 175 -7.30 -9.77 -14.41
CA PHE A 175 -6.92 -11.17 -14.18
C PHE A 175 -8.05 -12.13 -14.59
N ASP A 176 -9.32 -11.78 -14.31
CA ASP A 176 -10.46 -12.57 -14.75
C ASP A 176 -10.56 -12.61 -16.28
N ALA A 177 -10.33 -11.48 -16.96
CA ALA A 177 -10.29 -11.41 -18.42
C ALA A 177 -9.18 -12.28 -19.04
N MET A 178 -8.06 -12.42 -18.34
CA MET A 178 -6.96 -13.33 -18.71
C MET A 178 -7.24 -14.80 -18.33
N ARG A 179 -8.33 -15.06 -17.61
CA ARG A 179 -8.70 -16.40 -17.09
C ARG A 179 -7.65 -16.99 -16.13
N VAL A 180 -7.08 -16.16 -15.27
CA VAL A 180 -6.05 -16.54 -14.28
C VAL A 180 -6.47 -16.24 -12.83
N MET A 181 -7.77 -16.04 -12.58
CA MET A 181 -8.39 -15.96 -11.27
C MET A 181 -8.88 -17.34 -10.80
#